data_8a24450302e1a3279481c80960269e9d
#
_entry.id   8a24450302e1a3279481c80960269e9d
#
_cell.length_a   1.000
_cell.length_b   1.000
_cell.length_c   1.000
_cell.angle_alpha   90.00
_cell.angle_beta   90.00
_cell.angle_gamma   90.00
#
_symmetry.space_group_name_H-M   'P 1'
#
loop_
_entity.id
_entity.type
_entity.pdbx_description
1 polymer ?
#
loop_
_entity_poly.entity_id
_entity_poly.type
_entity_poly.pdbx_seq_one_letter_code
_entity_poly.pdbx_strand_id
1 'polypeptide(L)'
;SSQLALRQAQNQRQKAEEKRKELEEFIRRFSANVAKSKQTTSRKKMLEKLNVEEIKPSTRRYPGIIFQMEREPGNQILEVQDLKAVADDGTVLFDKVNFQVEKEEKVVFISHDPRAMTALFEIINGNQEAAAGTYSWGVTITTAYLPLDNTEFFDTDLNMLDWLSQYGEGNEVYFKAFLGRMLFKDEEILKKVNVLSGGEKMRCMIARMQLRNANCLILDTPTNHLDMESIQAFNNNLKGFKGNILFSSHDHEFINTVANRVIELTPNGTIDKLMSYEDYVHDARIRELREQLYGEGKA
;
A
#
# COMPACT_ATOMS: atom_id res chain seq x y z
N SER A 1 -10.49 -14.98 -4.14
CA SER A 1 -11.88 -14.51 -4.47
C SER A 1 -12.05 -13.00 -4.44
N SER A 2 -11.24 -12.24 -3.70
CA SER A 2 -11.35 -10.76 -3.61
C SER A 2 -10.90 -10.02 -4.87
N GLN A 3 -9.85 -10.49 -5.54
CA GLN A 3 -9.39 -9.94 -6.82
C GLN A 3 -10.44 -10.09 -7.94
N LEU A 4 -11.19 -11.19 -7.91
CA LEU A 4 -12.27 -11.42 -8.88
C LEU A 4 -13.41 -10.41 -8.70
N ALA A 5 -13.76 -10.07 -7.47
CA ALA A 5 -14.80 -9.10 -7.16
C ALA A 5 -14.40 -7.66 -7.51
N LEU A 6 -13.12 -7.29 -7.30
CA LEU A 6 -12.56 -6.00 -7.75
C LEU A 6 -12.59 -5.85 -9.27
N ARG A 7 -12.12 -6.87 -9.99
CA ARG A 7 -12.20 -6.91 -11.46
C ARG A 7 -13.66 -6.82 -11.95
N GLN A 8 -14.57 -7.52 -11.28
CA GLN A 8 -15.99 -7.46 -11.64
C GLN A 8 -16.57 -6.06 -11.39
N ALA A 9 -16.23 -5.41 -10.28
CA ALA A 9 -16.70 -4.05 -9.98
C ALA A 9 -16.12 -3.01 -10.95
N GLN A 10 -14.84 -3.11 -11.31
CA GLN A 10 -14.20 -2.25 -12.30
C GLN A 10 -14.81 -2.46 -13.69
N ASN A 11 -15.02 -3.72 -14.10
CA ASN A 11 -15.67 -4.04 -15.38
C ASN A 11 -17.12 -3.56 -15.44
N GLN A 12 -17.86 -3.60 -14.32
CA GLN A 12 -19.22 -3.09 -14.25
C GLN A 12 -19.25 -1.55 -14.37
N ARG A 13 -18.33 -0.84 -13.70
CA ARG A 13 -18.19 0.61 -13.85
C ARG A 13 -17.83 1.01 -15.26
N GLN A 14 -16.87 0.35 -15.88
CA GLN A 14 -16.44 0.63 -17.23
C GLN A 14 -17.58 0.41 -18.23
N LYS A 15 -18.31 -0.70 -18.11
CA LYS A 15 -19.50 -0.99 -18.94
C LYS A 15 -20.63 0.02 -18.74
N ALA A 16 -20.86 0.49 -17.50
CA ALA A 16 -21.87 1.51 -17.21
C ALA A 16 -21.48 2.86 -17.82
N GLU A 17 -20.20 3.22 -17.76
CA GLU A 17 -19.69 4.47 -18.35
C GLU A 17 -19.70 4.45 -19.87
N GLU A 18 -19.34 3.34 -20.49
CA GLU A 18 -19.47 3.15 -21.95
C GLU A 18 -20.92 3.25 -22.38
N LYS A 19 -21.84 2.61 -21.68
CA LYS A 19 -23.27 2.66 -21.97
C LYS A 19 -23.86 4.06 -21.78
N ARG A 20 -23.39 4.81 -20.80
CA ARG A 20 -23.75 6.21 -20.59
C ARG A 20 -23.32 7.08 -21.76
N LYS A 21 -22.07 6.97 -22.19
CA LYS A 21 -21.54 7.69 -23.35
C LYS A 21 -22.32 7.40 -24.63
N GLU A 22 -22.65 6.13 -24.86
CA GLU A 22 -23.45 5.69 -26.01
C GLU A 22 -24.86 6.31 -26.00
N LEU A 23 -25.52 6.32 -24.85
CA LEU A 23 -26.85 6.92 -24.67
C LEU A 23 -26.83 8.44 -24.85
N GLU A 24 -25.85 9.13 -24.27
CA GLU A 24 -25.68 10.59 -24.42
C GLU A 24 -25.39 10.97 -25.87
N GLU A 25 -24.56 10.23 -26.56
CA GLU A 25 -24.24 10.47 -27.97
C GLU A 25 -25.46 10.27 -28.87
N PHE A 26 -26.24 9.23 -28.63
CA PHE A 26 -27.49 9.00 -29.35
C PHE A 26 -28.51 10.11 -29.11
N ILE A 27 -28.70 10.52 -27.86
CA ILE A 27 -29.61 11.61 -27.50
C ILE A 27 -29.18 12.93 -28.18
N ARG A 28 -27.87 13.23 -28.15
CA ARG A 28 -27.31 14.43 -28.79
C ARG A 28 -27.54 14.41 -30.29
N ARG A 29 -27.33 13.25 -30.94
CA ARG A 29 -27.43 13.13 -32.41
C ARG A 29 -28.89 13.19 -32.94
N PHE A 30 -29.83 12.73 -32.15
CA PHE A 30 -31.23 12.53 -32.63
C PHE A 30 -32.26 13.34 -31.83
N SER A 31 -31.87 14.25 -30.98
CA SER A 31 -32.76 15.07 -30.13
C SER A 31 -33.77 15.93 -30.93
N ALA A 32 -33.41 16.37 -32.12
CA ALA A 32 -34.25 17.17 -33.01
C ALA A 32 -34.99 16.34 -34.07
N ASN A 33 -34.86 15.02 -34.08
CA ASN A 33 -35.43 14.15 -35.12
C ASN A 33 -36.81 13.62 -34.68
N VAL A 34 -37.86 14.11 -35.33
CA VAL A 34 -39.27 13.74 -35.02
C VAL A 34 -39.54 12.25 -35.23
N ALA A 35 -38.94 11.62 -36.24
CA ALA A 35 -39.11 10.21 -36.51
C ALA A 35 -38.48 9.30 -35.44
N LYS A 36 -37.50 9.80 -34.69
CA LYS A 36 -36.80 9.07 -33.61
C LYS A 36 -37.19 9.55 -32.20
N SER A 37 -38.20 10.40 -32.10
CA SER A 37 -38.65 11.00 -30.82
C SER A 37 -38.95 9.94 -29.74
N LYS A 38 -39.65 8.87 -30.06
CA LYS A 38 -39.95 7.77 -29.12
C LYS A 38 -38.70 7.03 -28.67
N GLN A 39 -37.73 6.82 -29.55
CA GLN A 39 -36.44 6.18 -29.20
C GLN A 39 -35.58 7.08 -28.34
N THR A 40 -35.55 8.39 -28.61
CA THR A 40 -34.84 9.37 -27.84
C THR A 40 -35.42 9.48 -26.42
N THR A 41 -36.75 9.49 -26.28
CA THR A 41 -37.42 9.52 -24.97
C THR A 41 -37.13 8.24 -24.16
N SER A 42 -37.17 7.07 -24.80
CA SER A 42 -36.82 5.80 -24.16
C SER A 42 -35.38 5.79 -23.67
N ARG A 43 -34.45 6.34 -24.45
CA ARG A 43 -33.02 6.40 -24.07
C ARG A 43 -32.73 7.46 -23.02
N LYS A 44 -33.46 8.58 -22.97
CA LYS A 44 -33.44 9.53 -21.86
C LYS A 44 -33.84 8.88 -20.54
N LYS A 45 -34.93 8.07 -20.57
CA LYS A 45 -35.35 7.34 -19.37
C LYS A 45 -34.33 6.28 -18.94
N MET A 46 -33.62 5.64 -19.88
CA MET A 46 -32.52 4.72 -19.57
C MET A 46 -31.33 5.45 -18.94
N LEU A 47 -30.98 6.63 -19.45
CA LEU A 47 -29.91 7.46 -18.89
C LEU A 47 -30.25 7.96 -17.48
N GLU A 48 -31.49 8.41 -17.25
CA GLU A 48 -31.97 8.79 -15.91
C GLU A 48 -31.88 7.61 -14.93
N LYS A 49 -32.25 6.41 -15.37
CA LYS A 49 -32.18 5.20 -14.56
C LYS A 49 -30.75 4.81 -14.20
N LEU A 50 -29.81 4.92 -15.14
CA LEU A 50 -28.38 4.74 -14.91
C LEU A 50 -27.84 5.77 -13.93
N ASN A 51 -28.19 7.05 -14.07
CA ASN A 51 -27.78 8.10 -13.16
C ASN A 51 -28.34 7.91 -11.75
N VAL A 52 -29.57 7.41 -11.60
CA VAL A 52 -30.16 7.07 -10.30
C VAL A 52 -29.49 5.85 -9.66
N GLU A 53 -29.07 4.89 -10.46
CA GLU A 53 -28.29 3.74 -9.96
C GLU A 53 -26.86 4.14 -9.53
N GLU A 54 -26.24 5.11 -10.21
CA GLU A 54 -24.95 5.70 -9.79
C GLU A 54 -25.09 6.59 -8.54
N ILE A 55 -26.23 7.24 -8.34
CA ILE A 55 -26.53 8.12 -7.19
C ILE A 55 -26.97 7.32 -5.96
N LYS A 56 -27.28 6.03 -6.06
CA LYS A 56 -27.45 5.21 -4.87
C LYS A 56 -26.14 5.24 -4.09
N PRO A 57 -26.12 5.84 -2.88
CA PRO A 57 -24.91 5.88 -2.10
C PRO A 57 -24.44 4.45 -1.92
N SER A 58 -23.23 4.18 -2.39
CA SER A 58 -22.56 2.91 -2.11
C SER A 58 -22.66 2.69 -0.61
N THR A 59 -23.22 1.58 -0.18
CA THR A 59 -23.20 1.16 1.23
C THR A 59 -21.79 0.84 1.70
N ARG A 60 -20.83 0.81 0.76
CA ARG A 60 -19.41 0.63 1.03
C ARG A 60 -18.83 1.87 1.66
N ARG A 61 -18.25 1.68 2.82
CA ARG A 61 -17.53 2.73 3.52
C ARG A 61 -16.04 2.51 3.33
N TYR A 62 -15.35 3.56 2.88
CA TYR A 62 -13.90 3.56 2.74
C TYR A 62 -13.28 4.30 3.92
N PRO A 63 -12.23 3.75 4.55
CA PRO A 63 -11.50 4.49 5.57
C PRO A 63 -10.84 5.72 4.97
N GLY A 64 -10.79 6.80 5.75
CA GLY A 64 -10.13 8.05 5.40
C GLY A 64 -8.64 8.00 5.70
N ILE A 65 -7.87 7.25 4.90
CA ILE A 65 -6.43 7.14 5.06
C ILE A 65 -5.76 8.31 4.37
N ILE A 66 -5.04 9.14 5.13
CA ILE A 66 -4.30 10.30 4.63
C ILE A 66 -2.95 10.35 5.31
N PHE A 67 -1.89 10.07 4.56
CA PHE A 67 -0.51 10.27 5.01
C PHE A 67 -0.06 11.69 4.65
N GLN A 68 0.32 12.45 5.64
CA GLN A 68 0.86 13.80 5.51
C GLN A 68 2.30 13.82 5.99
N MET A 69 3.12 14.69 5.41
CA MET A 69 4.50 14.90 5.85
C MET A 69 4.57 16.20 6.67
N GLU A 70 5.19 16.14 7.83
CA GLU A 70 5.53 17.34 8.61
C GLU A 70 6.67 18.13 7.95
N ARG A 71 7.57 17.41 7.27
CA ARG A 71 8.76 17.95 6.64
C ARG A 71 9.00 17.27 5.29
N GLU A 72 9.32 18.04 4.27
CA GLU A 72 9.80 17.46 3.01
C GLU A 72 11.16 16.79 3.19
N PRO A 73 11.37 15.61 2.56
CA PRO A 73 12.66 14.94 2.61
C PRO A 73 13.70 15.70 1.77
N GLY A 74 14.96 15.63 2.21
CA GLY A 74 16.11 16.03 1.39
C GLY A 74 16.35 15.05 0.23
N ASN A 75 17.45 15.22 -0.47
CA ASN A 75 17.77 14.39 -1.63
C ASN A 75 18.30 12.99 -1.26
N GLN A 76 19.01 12.88 -0.15
CA GLN A 76 19.51 11.60 0.37
C GLN A 76 18.51 11.02 1.36
N ILE A 77 17.97 9.87 1.04
CA ILE A 77 16.96 9.21 1.86
C ILE A 77 17.59 8.10 2.70
N LEU A 78 18.14 7.10 2.02
CA LEU A 78 18.74 5.91 2.64
C LEU A 78 19.91 5.44 1.78
N GLU A 79 21.04 5.15 2.43
CA GLU A 79 22.19 4.49 1.81
C GLU A 79 22.45 3.17 2.50
N VAL A 80 22.61 2.11 1.73
CA VAL A 80 22.91 0.76 2.21
C VAL A 80 24.16 0.25 1.50
N GLN A 81 25.16 -0.22 2.27
CA GLN A 81 26.44 -0.68 1.78
C GLN A 81 26.76 -2.08 2.30
N ASP A 82 26.99 -3.01 1.38
CA ASP A 82 27.42 -4.40 1.64
C ASP A 82 26.60 -5.11 2.74
N LEU A 83 25.30 -4.83 2.80
CA LEU A 83 24.44 -5.32 3.85
C LEU A 83 24.20 -6.82 3.69
N LYS A 84 24.28 -7.54 4.83
CA LYS A 84 24.05 -8.97 4.92
C LYS A 84 23.09 -9.29 6.05
N ALA A 85 22.14 -10.19 5.78
CA ALA A 85 21.26 -10.76 6.79
C ALA A 85 21.27 -12.29 6.70
N VAL A 86 21.30 -12.92 7.86
CA VAL A 86 21.26 -14.38 8.03
C VAL A 86 20.09 -14.70 8.96
N ALA A 87 19.27 -15.66 8.57
CA ALA A 87 18.18 -16.15 9.41
C ALA A 87 18.71 -17.03 10.57
N ASP A 88 17.86 -17.24 11.58
CA ASP A 88 18.21 -18.05 12.76
C ASP A 88 18.59 -19.48 12.41
N ASP A 89 18.08 -20.03 11.31
CA ASP A 89 18.43 -21.35 10.78
C ASP A 89 19.76 -21.40 10.00
N GLY A 90 20.47 -20.26 9.93
CA GLY A 90 21.74 -20.12 9.21
C GLY A 90 21.60 -19.81 7.71
N THR A 91 20.39 -19.68 7.19
CA THR A 91 20.15 -19.33 5.79
C THR A 91 20.60 -17.90 5.53
N VAL A 92 21.42 -17.67 4.52
CA VAL A 92 21.77 -16.34 4.03
C VAL A 92 20.59 -15.78 3.25
N LEU A 93 19.91 -14.78 3.83
CA LEU A 93 18.75 -14.15 3.22
C LEU A 93 19.16 -13.20 2.10
N PHE A 94 20.17 -12.41 2.35
CA PHE A 94 20.85 -11.59 1.36
C PHE A 94 22.27 -11.25 1.82
N ASP A 95 23.13 -10.96 0.86
CA ASP A 95 24.52 -10.58 1.08
C ASP A 95 24.97 -9.58 -0.01
N LYS A 96 25.92 -8.72 0.34
CA LYS A 96 26.44 -7.68 -0.55
C LYS A 96 25.35 -6.80 -1.17
N VAL A 97 24.35 -6.47 -0.38
CA VAL A 97 23.25 -5.61 -0.81
C VAL A 97 23.67 -4.15 -0.74
N ASN A 98 23.63 -3.49 -1.89
CA ASN A 98 24.03 -2.09 -2.07
C ASN A 98 22.96 -1.34 -2.84
N PHE A 99 22.48 -0.24 -2.29
CA PHE A 99 21.58 0.70 -2.97
C PHE A 99 21.55 2.06 -2.25
N GLN A 100 21.11 3.06 -2.99
CA GLN A 100 20.77 4.39 -2.46
C GLN A 100 19.34 4.70 -2.87
N VAL A 101 18.55 5.25 -1.94
CA VAL A 101 17.20 5.74 -2.20
C VAL A 101 17.24 7.25 -2.30
N GLU A 102 16.72 7.78 -3.39
CA GLU A 102 16.60 9.19 -3.65
C GLU A 102 15.17 9.71 -3.44
N LYS A 103 15.02 11.03 -3.46
CA LYS A 103 13.72 11.69 -3.27
C LYS A 103 12.68 11.20 -4.28
N GLU A 104 11.45 11.04 -3.81
CA GLU A 104 10.26 10.62 -4.59
C GLU A 104 10.26 9.16 -5.07
N GLU A 105 11.27 8.39 -4.75
CA GLU A 105 11.29 6.97 -5.10
C GLU A 105 10.35 6.15 -4.20
N LYS A 106 9.59 5.27 -4.86
CA LYS A 106 8.72 4.28 -4.24
C LYS A 106 9.23 2.91 -4.62
N VAL A 107 9.92 2.28 -3.69
CA VAL A 107 10.71 1.08 -3.92
C VAL A 107 9.97 -0.14 -3.41
N VAL A 108 9.71 -1.10 -4.29
CA VAL A 108 9.31 -2.44 -3.89
C VAL A 108 10.54 -3.32 -3.74
N PHE A 109 10.65 -4.00 -2.60
CA PHE A 109 11.65 -5.00 -2.33
C PHE A 109 11.06 -6.39 -2.58
N ILE A 110 11.78 -7.21 -3.32
CA ILE A 110 11.40 -8.59 -3.62
C ILE A 110 12.57 -9.53 -3.33
N SER A 111 12.26 -10.79 -3.08
CA SER A 111 13.24 -11.87 -2.93
C SER A 111 12.53 -13.22 -3.09
N HIS A 112 13.29 -14.29 -3.38
CA HIS A 112 12.77 -15.66 -3.34
C HIS A 112 12.37 -16.08 -1.92
N ASP A 113 13.09 -15.60 -0.90
CA ASP A 113 12.75 -15.84 0.50
C ASP A 113 12.08 -14.58 1.09
N PRO A 114 10.79 -14.64 1.47
CA PRO A 114 10.08 -13.49 2.01
C PRO A 114 10.68 -12.97 3.33
N ARG A 115 11.43 -13.78 4.07
CA ARG A 115 12.15 -13.36 5.27
C ARG A 115 13.20 -12.29 4.99
N ALA A 116 13.70 -12.22 3.74
CA ALA A 116 14.70 -11.23 3.34
C ALA A 116 14.17 -9.79 3.45
N MET A 117 12.95 -9.53 3.01
CA MET A 117 12.35 -8.20 3.10
C MET A 117 12.11 -7.79 4.55
N THR A 118 11.55 -8.68 5.35
CA THR A 118 11.35 -8.43 6.79
C THR A 118 12.67 -8.14 7.49
N ALA A 119 13.73 -8.93 7.23
CA ALA A 119 15.06 -8.70 7.79
C ALA A 119 15.61 -7.32 7.38
N LEU A 120 15.47 -6.91 6.12
CA LEU A 120 15.90 -5.59 5.68
C LEU A 120 15.16 -4.50 6.46
N PHE A 121 13.84 -4.56 6.56
CA PHE A 121 13.05 -3.55 7.25
C PHE A 121 13.35 -3.48 8.73
N GLU A 122 13.52 -4.62 9.41
CA GLU A 122 13.91 -4.69 10.80
C GLU A 122 15.30 -4.07 11.04
N ILE A 123 16.25 -4.34 10.14
CA ILE A 123 17.62 -3.79 10.23
C ILE A 123 17.60 -2.26 10.07
N ILE A 124 16.99 -1.73 9.01
CA ILE A 124 16.98 -0.29 8.75
C ILE A 124 16.13 0.53 9.75
N ASN A 125 15.24 -0.14 10.49
CA ASN A 125 14.51 0.45 11.61
C ASN A 125 15.24 0.30 12.97
N GLY A 126 16.41 -0.34 12.99
CA GLY A 126 17.21 -0.51 14.18
C GLY A 126 16.71 -1.59 15.16
N ASN A 127 15.79 -2.46 14.71
CA ASN A 127 15.22 -3.53 15.54
C ASN A 127 16.04 -4.83 15.48
N GLN A 128 16.92 -4.96 14.50
CA GLN A 128 17.76 -6.13 14.27
C GLN A 128 19.13 -5.67 13.80
N GLU A 129 20.18 -6.37 14.22
CA GLU A 129 21.54 -6.14 13.73
C GLU A 129 21.75 -6.88 12.39
N ALA A 130 22.51 -6.23 11.49
CA ALA A 130 22.98 -6.86 10.27
C ALA A 130 24.13 -7.80 10.57
N ALA A 131 24.21 -8.91 9.81
CA ALA A 131 25.37 -9.82 9.90
C ALA A 131 26.66 -9.17 9.34
N ALA A 132 26.54 -8.27 8.37
CA ALA A 132 27.61 -7.45 7.83
C ALA A 132 27.03 -6.22 7.12
N GLY A 133 27.90 -5.24 6.83
CA GLY A 133 27.53 -4.04 6.12
C GLY A 133 26.94 -2.95 7.01
N THR A 134 26.57 -1.84 6.39
CA THR A 134 26.11 -0.62 7.06
C THR A 134 24.94 0.01 6.31
N TYR A 135 24.17 0.82 7.02
CA TYR A 135 23.16 1.68 6.45
C TYR A 135 23.15 3.05 7.13
N SER A 136 22.68 4.06 6.42
CA SER A 136 22.50 5.39 7.00
C SER A 136 21.30 6.09 6.41
N TRP A 137 20.49 6.71 7.28
CA TRP A 137 19.38 7.56 6.89
C TRP A 137 19.84 9.00 6.66
N GLY A 138 19.23 9.67 5.71
CA GLY A 138 19.38 11.11 5.54
C GLY A 138 18.91 11.87 6.77
N VAL A 139 19.59 12.97 7.09
CA VAL A 139 19.33 13.76 8.32
C VAL A 139 17.93 14.37 8.40
N THR A 140 17.24 14.50 7.29
CA THR A 140 15.89 15.07 7.20
C THR A 140 14.79 14.02 7.22
N ILE A 141 15.14 12.74 7.28
CA ILE A 141 14.20 11.63 7.11
C ILE A 141 13.56 11.27 8.44
N THR A 142 12.24 11.21 8.40
CA THR A 142 11.37 10.66 9.44
C THR A 142 10.66 9.44 8.91
N THR A 143 10.65 8.36 9.66
CA THR A 143 10.09 7.08 9.23
C THR A 143 8.84 6.71 10.00
N ALA A 144 7.89 6.06 9.33
CA ALA A 144 6.81 5.32 9.94
C ALA A 144 6.84 3.89 9.42
N TYR A 145 6.90 2.94 10.33
CA TYR A 145 7.06 1.52 10.01
C TYR A 145 5.80 0.73 10.33
N LEU A 146 5.32 -0.02 9.33
CA LEU A 146 4.29 -1.04 9.47
C LEU A 146 4.95 -2.42 9.39
N PRO A 147 5.23 -3.09 10.52
CA PRO A 147 5.88 -4.39 10.53
C PRO A 147 4.94 -5.50 10.07
N LEU A 148 5.50 -6.61 9.62
CA LEU A 148 4.74 -7.82 9.27
C LEU A 148 4.03 -8.40 10.49
N ASP A 149 4.73 -8.52 11.61
CA ASP A 149 4.18 -8.94 12.90
C ASP A 149 3.91 -7.73 13.79
N ASN A 150 2.65 -7.52 14.12
CA ASN A 150 2.20 -6.44 14.98
C ASN A 150 1.76 -6.91 16.37
N THR A 151 1.99 -8.16 16.72
CA THR A 151 1.48 -8.81 17.94
C THR A 151 1.88 -8.05 19.20
N GLU A 152 3.12 -7.61 19.31
CA GLU A 152 3.64 -6.88 20.47
C GLU A 152 2.91 -5.57 20.75
N PHE A 153 2.41 -4.89 19.71
CA PHE A 153 1.68 -3.63 19.85
C PHE A 153 0.33 -3.80 20.56
N PHE A 154 -0.25 -4.99 20.53
CA PHE A 154 -1.58 -5.30 21.03
C PHE A 154 -1.58 -6.19 22.28
N ASP A 155 -0.43 -6.51 22.81
CA ASP A 155 -0.26 -7.25 24.07
C ASP A 155 -0.38 -6.31 25.28
N THR A 156 -1.58 -5.74 25.42
CA THR A 156 -1.91 -4.78 26.50
C THR A 156 -3.42 -4.78 26.76
N ASP A 157 -3.82 -4.37 27.96
CA ASP A 157 -5.23 -4.21 28.36
C ASP A 157 -5.81 -2.83 28.01
N LEU A 158 -5.06 -1.98 27.34
CA LEU A 158 -5.54 -0.65 26.95
C LEU A 158 -6.72 -0.76 25.98
N ASN A 159 -7.65 0.17 26.08
CA ASN A 159 -8.64 0.36 25.02
C ASN A 159 -7.99 1.02 23.80
N MET A 160 -8.71 1.02 22.69
CA MET A 160 -8.18 1.52 21.40
C MET A 160 -7.80 3.00 21.47
N LEU A 161 -8.57 3.82 22.17
CA LEU A 161 -8.30 5.25 22.31
C LEU A 161 -7.02 5.51 23.11
N ASP A 162 -6.88 4.88 24.29
CA ASP A 162 -5.69 5.03 25.13
C ASP A 162 -4.45 4.44 24.44
N TRP A 163 -4.63 3.34 23.71
CA TRP A 163 -3.56 2.74 22.92
C TRP A 163 -3.05 3.70 21.85
N LEU A 164 -3.94 4.33 21.05
CA LEU A 164 -3.53 5.24 20.00
C LEU A 164 -2.88 6.51 20.56
N SER A 165 -3.34 6.99 21.72
CA SER A 165 -2.81 8.20 22.36
C SER A 165 -1.34 8.10 22.78
N GLN A 166 -0.79 6.90 22.88
CA GLN A 166 0.63 6.68 23.20
C GLN A 166 1.57 7.11 22.05
N TYR A 167 1.04 7.21 20.83
CA TYR A 167 1.86 7.38 19.63
C TYR A 167 1.82 8.79 19.03
N GLY A 168 1.18 9.73 19.70
CA GLY A 168 1.12 11.10 19.22
C GLY A 168 0.71 12.08 20.33
N GLU A 169 0.76 13.34 20.01
CA GLU A 169 0.29 14.42 20.88
C GLU A 169 -1.10 14.89 20.41
N GLY A 170 -1.97 15.10 21.36
CA GLY A 170 -3.35 15.54 21.07
C GLY A 170 -4.30 15.28 22.22
N ASN A 171 -5.52 15.78 22.09
CA ASN A 171 -6.60 15.50 23.02
C ASN A 171 -7.44 14.30 22.57
N GLU A 172 -8.37 13.89 23.40
CA GLU A 172 -9.26 12.75 23.13
C GLU A 172 -10.04 12.92 21.82
N VAL A 173 -10.52 14.11 21.53
CA VAL A 173 -11.27 14.42 20.30
C VAL A 173 -10.42 14.19 19.05
N TYR A 174 -9.16 14.57 19.11
CA TYR A 174 -8.19 14.37 18.04
C TYR A 174 -8.00 12.88 17.72
N PHE A 175 -7.74 12.05 18.72
CA PHE A 175 -7.57 10.60 18.52
C PHE A 175 -8.87 9.91 18.10
N LYS A 176 -10.02 10.31 18.64
CA LYS A 176 -11.33 9.83 18.19
C LYS A 176 -11.57 10.11 16.71
N ALA A 177 -11.16 11.30 16.23
CA ALA A 177 -11.27 11.65 14.82
C ALA A 177 -10.43 10.73 13.92
N PHE A 178 -9.22 10.35 14.33
CA PHE A 178 -8.41 9.37 13.61
C PHE A 178 -9.07 8.00 13.54
N LEU A 179 -9.55 7.49 14.67
CA LEU A 179 -10.22 6.20 14.73
C LEU A 179 -11.54 6.21 13.95
N GLY A 180 -12.30 7.30 14.02
CA GLY A 180 -13.52 7.48 13.24
C GLY A 180 -13.27 7.45 11.72
N ARG A 181 -12.19 8.06 11.25
CA ARG A 181 -11.76 7.98 9.84
C ARG A 181 -11.39 6.55 9.44
N MET A 182 -10.88 5.74 10.36
CA MET A 182 -10.60 4.32 10.16
C MET A 182 -11.85 3.44 10.33
N LEU A 183 -13.04 4.04 10.34
CA LEU A 183 -14.35 3.41 10.41
C LEU A 183 -14.68 2.71 11.74
N PHE A 184 -14.02 3.09 12.83
CA PHE A 184 -14.39 2.65 14.16
C PHE A 184 -15.52 3.51 14.71
N LYS A 185 -16.53 2.85 15.26
CA LYS A 185 -17.65 3.51 15.96
C LYS A 185 -17.25 3.90 17.38
N ASP A 186 -17.94 4.86 17.97
CA ASP A 186 -17.67 5.32 19.33
C ASP A 186 -17.69 4.20 20.38
N GLU A 187 -18.53 3.19 20.19
CA GLU A 187 -18.61 2.02 21.08
C GLU A 187 -17.40 1.08 20.91
N GLU A 188 -16.84 1.01 19.71
CA GLU A 188 -15.72 0.11 19.37
C GLU A 188 -14.40 0.63 19.92
N ILE A 189 -14.23 1.95 20.00
CA ILE A 189 -12.97 2.56 20.48
C ILE A 189 -12.68 2.30 21.95
N LEU A 190 -13.68 1.86 22.71
CA LEU A 190 -13.55 1.46 24.12
C LEU A 190 -13.20 -0.02 24.29
N LYS A 191 -13.19 -0.80 23.23
CA LYS A 191 -12.74 -2.20 23.28
C LYS A 191 -11.25 -2.27 23.58
N LYS A 192 -10.86 -3.27 24.36
CA LYS A 192 -9.45 -3.59 24.60
C LYS A 192 -8.78 -4.02 23.28
N VAL A 193 -7.58 -3.54 23.03
CA VAL A 193 -6.88 -3.82 21.75
C VAL A 193 -6.47 -5.28 21.61
N ASN A 194 -6.30 -6.01 22.71
CA ASN A 194 -5.93 -7.43 22.69
C ASN A 194 -7.05 -8.37 22.18
N VAL A 195 -8.30 -7.90 22.12
CA VAL A 195 -9.44 -8.69 21.62
C VAL A 195 -9.85 -8.33 20.18
N LEU A 196 -9.14 -7.41 19.53
CA LEU A 196 -9.42 -6.98 18.18
C LEU A 196 -9.13 -8.08 17.15
N SER A 197 -9.89 -8.09 16.06
CA SER A 197 -9.58 -8.93 14.89
C SER A 197 -8.30 -8.47 14.19
N GLY A 198 -7.74 -9.32 13.32
CA GLY A 198 -6.55 -8.96 12.53
C GLY A 198 -6.75 -7.71 11.67
N GLY A 199 -7.92 -7.55 11.04
CA GLY A 199 -8.27 -6.38 10.25
C GLY A 199 -8.43 -5.11 11.11
N GLU A 200 -9.05 -5.21 12.28
CA GLU A 200 -9.16 -4.11 13.23
C GLU A 200 -7.78 -3.67 13.75
N LYS A 201 -6.92 -4.62 14.11
CA LYS A 201 -5.53 -4.35 14.51
C LYS A 201 -4.75 -3.64 13.39
N MET A 202 -4.90 -4.07 12.14
CA MET A 202 -4.24 -3.44 11.01
C MET A 202 -4.73 -2.01 10.80
N ARG A 203 -6.02 -1.74 10.90
CA ARG A 203 -6.56 -0.37 10.84
C ARG A 203 -6.05 0.51 11.97
N CYS A 204 -5.87 -0.03 13.17
CA CYS A 204 -5.22 0.67 14.28
C CYS A 204 -3.75 1.00 13.96
N MET A 205 -3.00 0.07 13.37
CA MET A 205 -1.62 0.31 12.95
C MET A 205 -1.52 1.40 11.88
N ILE A 206 -2.44 1.44 10.93
CA ILE A 206 -2.49 2.51 9.91
C ILE A 206 -2.83 3.86 10.55
N ALA A 207 -3.75 3.90 11.51
CA ALA A 207 -4.03 5.12 12.29
C ALA A 207 -2.77 5.62 13.02
N ARG A 208 -2.06 4.72 13.68
CA ARG A 208 -0.78 5.02 14.36
C ARG A 208 0.26 5.60 13.39
N MET A 209 0.40 5.03 12.20
CA MET A 209 1.34 5.54 11.20
C MET A 209 1.01 6.97 10.75
N GLN A 210 -0.26 7.27 10.57
CA GLN A 210 -0.71 8.61 10.17
C GLN A 210 -0.35 9.69 11.20
N LEU A 211 -0.31 9.35 12.49
CA LEU A 211 0.08 10.29 13.56
C LEU A 211 1.53 10.74 13.46
N ARG A 212 2.40 9.96 12.84
CA ARG A 212 3.83 10.28 12.76
C ARG A 212 4.15 11.40 11.79
N ASN A 213 3.30 11.69 10.82
CA ASN A 213 3.56 12.65 9.74
C ASN A 213 4.93 12.45 9.08
N ALA A 214 5.33 11.19 8.91
CA ALA A 214 6.62 10.79 8.37
C ALA A 214 6.74 11.07 6.88
N ASN A 215 7.95 11.36 6.42
CA ASN A 215 8.24 11.57 5.00
C ASN A 215 8.76 10.30 4.29
N CYS A 216 8.97 9.22 5.02
CA CYS A 216 9.30 7.90 4.48
C CYS A 216 8.47 6.82 5.16
N LEU A 217 7.67 6.10 4.39
CA LEU A 217 6.85 4.99 4.87
C LEU A 217 7.55 3.67 4.58
N ILE A 218 7.60 2.80 5.56
CA ILE A 218 8.17 1.45 5.45
C ILE A 218 7.05 0.46 5.74
N LEU A 219 6.70 -0.37 4.74
CA LEU A 219 5.52 -1.21 4.77
C LEU A 219 5.89 -2.66 4.45
N ASP A 220 5.82 -3.54 5.45
CA ASP A 220 6.05 -4.97 5.26
C ASP A 220 4.72 -5.69 5.02
N THR A 221 4.44 -6.02 3.76
CA THR A 221 3.23 -6.72 3.33
C THR A 221 1.93 -6.09 3.87
N PRO A 222 1.68 -4.81 3.58
CA PRO A 222 0.67 -3.99 4.26
C PRO A 222 -0.78 -4.38 3.96
N THR A 223 -1.03 -5.15 2.90
CA THR A 223 -2.38 -5.55 2.47
C THR A 223 -2.87 -6.82 3.15
N ASN A 224 -2.03 -7.51 3.92
CA ASN A 224 -2.45 -8.63 4.73
C ASN A 224 -3.47 -8.18 5.78
N HIS A 225 -4.54 -8.95 5.94
CA HIS A 225 -5.62 -8.70 6.90
C HIS A 225 -6.49 -7.47 6.66
N LEU A 226 -6.32 -6.73 5.57
CA LEU A 226 -7.21 -5.64 5.19
C LEU A 226 -8.38 -6.14 4.32
N ASP A 227 -9.55 -5.56 4.54
CA ASP A 227 -10.68 -5.71 3.62
C ASP A 227 -10.43 -4.92 2.31
N MET A 228 -11.26 -5.19 1.29
CA MET A 228 -11.10 -4.59 -0.04
C MET A 228 -11.19 -3.07 -0.03
N GLU A 229 -12.09 -2.52 0.76
CA GLU A 229 -12.30 -1.09 0.88
C GLU A 229 -11.08 -0.41 1.52
N SER A 230 -10.51 -1.03 2.53
CA SER A 230 -9.29 -0.56 3.19
C SER A 230 -8.06 -0.67 2.27
N ILE A 231 -7.91 -1.77 1.51
CA ILE A 231 -6.85 -1.92 0.51
C ILE A 231 -6.95 -0.82 -0.54
N GLN A 232 -8.14 -0.54 -1.05
CA GLN A 232 -8.34 0.49 -2.06
C GLN A 232 -8.03 1.90 -1.54
N ALA A 233 -8.48 2.23 -0.33
CA ALA A 233 -8.21 3.52 0.30
C ALA A 233 -6.70 3.70 0.57
N PHE A 234 -6.04 2.65 1.03
CA PHE A 234 -4.61 2.61 1.27
C PHE A 234 -3.81 2.82 -0.01
N ASN A 235 -4.13 2.04 -1.05
CA ASN A 235 -3.48 2.13 -2.35
C ASN A 235 -3.64 3.52 -2.98
N ASN A 236 -4.85 4.07 -2.99
CA ASN A 236 -5.11 5.41 -3.53
C ASN A 236 -4.31 6.49 -2.82
N ASN A 237 -4.15 6.40 -1.51
CA ASN A 237 -3.38 7.36 -0.75
C ASN A 237 -1.87 7.22 -0.99
N LEU A 238 -1.35 6.00 -1.01
CA LEU A 238 0.07 5.73 -1.30
C LEU A 238 0.48 6.17 -2.69
N LYS A 239 -0.39 6.01 -3.69
CA LYS A 239 -0.16 6.48 -5.05
C LYS A 239 0.07 7.99 -5.11
N GLY A 240 -0.69 8.74 -4.33
CA GLY A 240 -0.59 10.21 -4.25
C GLY A 240 0.42 10.74 -3.24
N PHE A 241 1.00 9.89 -2.40
CA PHE A 241 1.94 10.30 -1.37
C PHE A 241 3.22 10.89 -1.97
N LYS A 242 3.63 12.06 -1.50
CA LYS A 242 4.79 12.81 -2.04
C LYS A 242 6.12 12.42 -1.41
N GLY A 243 6.11 11.69 -0.30
CA GLY A 243 7.31 11.14 0.34
C GLY A 243 7.77 9.86 -0.31
N ASN A 244 8.76 9.23 0.32
CA ASN A 244 9.29 7.94 -0.08
C ASN A 244 8.47 6.79 0.51
N ILE A 245 8.42 5.68 -0.22
CA ILE A 245 7.82 4.44 0.24
C ILE A 245 8.80 3.30 -0.03
N LEU A 246 9.09 2.54 1.02
CA LEU A 246 9.88 1.29 0.96
C LEU A 246 8.95 0.16 1.38
N PHE A 247 8.66 -0.80 0.51
CA PHE A 247 7.64 -1.78 0.82
C PHE A 247 7.88 -3.15 0.20
N SER A 248 7.19 -4.14 0.71
CA SER A 248 7.03 -5.46 0.14
C SER A 248 5.55 -5.78 -0.02
N SER A 249 5.19 -6.61 -0.98
CA SER A 249 3.82 -7.09 -1.18
C SER A 249 3.79 -8.35 -2.02
N HIS A 250 2.75 -9.17 -1.84
CA HIS A 250 2.40 -10.29 -2.73
C HIS A 250 1.31 -9.90 -3.74
N ASP A 251 0.74 -8.71 -3.61
CA ASP A 251 -0.29 -8.18 -4.49
C ASP A 251 0.36 -7.45 -5.67
N HIS A 252 0.34 -8.08 -6.84
CA HIS A 252 0.94 -7.51 -8.05
C HIS A 252 0.28 -6.19 -8.49
N GLU A 253 -1.02 -6.05 -8.30
CA GLU A 253 -1.74 -4.81 -8.63
C GLU A 253 -1.30 -3.67 -7.71
N PHE A 254 -1.16 -3.96 -6.42
CA PHE A 254 -0.64 -3.01 -5.45
C PHE A 254 0.79 -2.56 -5.80
N ILE A 255 1.67 -3.51 -6.12
CA ILE A 255 3.05 -3.23 -6.53
C ILE A 255 3.07 -2.34 -7.78
N ASN A 256 2.35 -2.72 -8.84
CA ASN A 256 2.33 -1.97 -10.09
C ASN A 256 1.76 -0.56 -9.95
N THR A 257 0.84 -0.36 -9.02
CA THR A 257 0.22 0.95 -8.78
C THR A 257 1.14 1.89 -8.00
N VAL A 258 1.90 1.37 -7.04
CA VAL A 258 2.68 2.18 -6.09
C VAL A 258 4.14 2.31 -6.49
N ALA A 259 4.80 1.22 -6.91
CA ALA A 259 6.24 1.19 -7.12
C ALA A 259 6.68 1.87 -8.44
N ASN A 260 7.77 2.62 -8.38
CA ASN A 260 8.50 3.12 -9.55
C ASN A 260 9.93 2.57 -9.64
N ARG A 261 10.35 1.74 -8.68
CA ARG A 261 11.65 1.09 -8.63
C ARG A 261 11.52 -0.28 -7.99
N VAL A 262 12.26 -1.26 -8.51
CA VAL A 262 12.31 -2.63 -7.99
C VAL A 262 13.72 -2.94 -7.53
N ILE A 263 13.86 -3.40 -6.29
CA ILE A 263 15.11 -3.91 -5.74
C ILE A 263 14.90 -5.36 -5.30
N GLU A 264 15.64 -6.27 -5.90
CA GLU A 264 15.64 -7.69 -5.53
C GLU A 264 16.84 -8.00 -4.64
N LEU A 265 16.56 -8.58 -3.48
CA LEU A 265 17.54 -9.00 -2.49
C LEU A 265 17.91 -10.46 -2.74
N THR A 266 19.19 -10.74 -2.97
CA THR A 266 19.67 -12.09 -3.26
C THR A 266 20.82 -12.48 -2.35
N PRO A 267 21.14 -13.78 -2.20
CA PRO A 267 22.31 -14.23 -1.43
C PRO A 267 23.65 -13.78 -1.97
N ASN A 268 23.72 -13.29 -3.21
CA ASN A 268 24.97 -12.94 -3.89
C ASN A 268 24.98 -11.52 -4.50
N GLY A 269 24.07 -10.64 -4.04
CA GLY A 269 24.03 -9.25 -4.51
C GLY A 269 22.62 -8.71 -4.66
N THR A 270 22.50 -7.63 -5.43
CA THR A 270 21.27 -6.86 -5.59
C THR A 270 20.95 -6.71 -7.07
N ILE A 271 19.69 -6.85 -7.45
CA ILE A 271 19.19 -6.37 -8.74
C ILE A 271 18.38 -5.11 -8.46
N ASP A 272 18.72 -4.02 -9.09
CA ASP A 272 18.15 -2.70 -8.84
C ASP A 272 17.78 -2.02 -10.16
N LYS A 273 16.48 -1.80 -10.39
CA LYS A 273 15.95 -1.29 -11.65
C LYS A 273 14.87 -0.23 -11.43
N LEU A 274 15.06 0.92 -12.06
CA LEU A 274 14.06 1.98 -12.20
C LEU A 274 13.09 1.60 -13.33
N MET A 275 12.15 0.73 -13.04
CA MET A 275 11.13 0.28 -13.98
C MET A 275 9.89 -0.19 -13.24
N SER A 276 8.79 -0.40 -13.98
CA SER A 276 7.59 -1.02 -13.43
C SER A 276 7.87 -2.48 -13.04
N TYR A 277 7.13 -2.98 -12.07
CA TYR A 277 7.24 -4.39 -11.67
C TYR A 277 6.81 -5.34 -12.80
N GLU A 278 5.84 -4.95 -13.61
CA GLU A 278 5.40 -5.73 -14.77
C GLU A 278 6.53 -5.89 -15.79
N ASP A 279 7.23 -4.81 -16.14
CA ASP A 279 8.38 -4.86 -17.03
C ASP A 279 9.53 -5.69 -16.44
N TYR A 280 9.75 -5.55 -15.13
CA TYR A 280 10.79 -6.28 -14.41
C TYR A 280 10.62 -7.80 -14.51
N VAL A 281 9.42 -8.33 -14.27
CA VAL A 281 9.16 -9.78 -14.30
C VAL A 281 9.22 -10.38 -15.70
N HIS A 282 9.06 -9.57 -16.75
CA HIS A 282 9.08 -10.01 -18.14
C HIS A 282 10.45 -9.77 -18.84
N ASP A 283 11.38 -9.10 -18.18
CA ASP A 283 12.70 -8.78 -18.77
C ASP A 283 13.63 -10.02 -18.77
N ALA A 284 14.10 -10.41 -19.96
CA ALA A 284 14.95 -11.58 -20.12
C ALA A 284 16.34 -11.41 -19.47
N ARG A 285 16.90 -10.19 -19.47
CA ARG A 285 18.20 -9.90 -18.85
C ARG A 285 18.13 -10.01 -17.33
N ILE A 286 17.02 -9.58 -16.76
CA ILE A 286 16.76 -9.72 -15.32
C ILE A 286 16.65 -11.18 -14.95
N ARG A 287 16.00 -12.01 -15.77
CA ARG A 287 15.92 -13.45 -15.55
C ARG A 287 17.31 -14.09 -15.49
N GLU A 288 18.18 -13.78 -16.43
CA GLU A 288 19.57 -14.24 -16.44
C GLU A 288 20.35 -13.81 -15.19
N LEU A 289 20.20 -12.55 -14.77
CA LEU A 289 20.80 -12.04 -13.53
C LEU A 289 20.31 -12.78 -12.29
N ARG A 290 19.02 -13.09 -12.23
CA ARG A 290 18.42 -13.86 -11.13
C ARG A 290 19.03 -15.26 -11.04
N GLU A 291 19.16 -15.96 -12.17
CA GLU A 291 19.81 -17.28 -12.21
C GLU A 291 21.24 -17.24 -11.67
N GLN A 292 21.99 -16.21 -12.02
CA GLN A 292 23.36 -16.01 -11.54
C GLN A 292 23.43 -15.72 -10.04
N LEU A 293 22.56 -14.85 -9.55
CA LEU A 293 22.63 -14.34 -8.16
C LEU A 293 21.99 -15.27 -7.13
N TYR A 294 21.01 -16.08 -7.52
CA TYR A 294 20.43 -17.12 -6.65
C TYR A 294 21.16 -18.46 -6.74
N GLY A 295 21.98 -18.66 -7.78
CA GLY A 295 22.64 -19.92 -8.08
C GLY A 295 21.78 -20.88 -8.92
N GLU A 296 22.40 -21.74 -9.67
CA GLU A 296 21.73 -22.72 -10.54
C GLU A 296 20.75 -23.59 -9.74
N GLY A 297 19.48 -23.58 -10.16
CA GLY A 297 18.43 -24.43 -9.64
C GLY A 297 17.48 -23.81 -8.60
N LYS A 298 17.57 -22.50 -8.33
CA LYS A 298 16.65 -21.77 -7.43
C LYS A 298 15.93 -20.58 -8.09
N ALA A 299 15.96 -20.51 -9.41
CA ALA A 299 15.26 -19.45 -10.16
C ALA A 299 13.77 -19.80 -10.40
#